data_bb7fc7c4d92a29a8d9794864d5308f03
#
_entry.id   bb7fc7c4d92a29a8d9794864d5308f03
#
_cell.length_a   1.000
_cell.length_b   1.000
_cell.length_c   1.000
_cell.angle_alpha   90.00
_cell.angle_beta   90.00
_cell.angle_gamma   90.00
#
_symmetry.space_group_name_H-M   'P 1'
#
loop_
_entity.id
_entity.type
_entity.pdbx_description
1 polymer ?
#
loop_
_entity_poly.entity_id
_entity_poly.type
_entity_poly.pdbx_seq_one_letter_code
_entity_poly.pdbx_strand_id
1 'polypeptide(L)'
;EDFSQLNAFSIRDAFVDEMISFNDDIQGTGAIALAAILSAMKIKKEKLSDQRILIHGGGAGGVGVGEQIMNGMIDEGLSQKEALNRIFMIDSKGLIISSNKVELYKKKFAKDKASHPWLGEIDRIDIPGIIRQAGITTLVGTTGQEFFFNEEAIKEIKKNTKQPIILPLFQHISTPQLFCQNISKWSKEGLLVATGNPCATSDSLEKACHIGQCNNAFVFPGVGLGVLASGSKEVLPEFFTATATVISDMMSPEQLEKGRLV
;
A
#
# COMPACT_ATOMS: atom_id res chain seq x y z
N GLU A 1 6.02 -16.68 -6.54
CA GLU A 1 4.83 -15.95 -7.06
C GLU A 1 3.63 -16.87 -7.25
N ASP A 2 2.44 -16.29 -7.30
CA ASP A 2 1.18 -16.95 -7.67
C ASP A 2 0.74 -18.11 -6.74
N PHE A 3 1.24 -18.15 -5.54
CA PHE A 3 0.75 -19.10 -4.54
C PHE A 3 -0.54 -18.59 -3.88
N SER A 4 -1.37 -19.55 -3.46
CA SER A 4 -2.48 -19.19 -2.57
C SER A 4 -1.95 -18.51 -1.31
N GLN A 5 -2.71 -17.58 -0.77
CA GLN A 5 -2.32 -16.75 0.37
C GLN A 5 -1.65 -17.51 1.53
N LEU A 6 -2.22 -18.65 1.95
CA LEU A 6 -1.65 -19.46 3.03
C LEU A 6 -0.32 -20.10 2.61
N ASN A 7 -0.23 -20.58 1.39
CA ASN A 7 0.98 -21.20 0.87
C ASN A 7 2.10 -20.17 0.68
N ALA A 8 1.78 -18.95 0.22
CA ALA A 8 2.77 -17.88 0.04
C ALA A 8 3.54 -17.60 1.34
N PHE A 9 2.83 -17.42 2.46
CA PHE A 9 3.46 -17.20 3.76
C PHE A 9 4.18 -18.45 4.27
N SER A 10 3.53 -19.63 4.20
CA SER A 10 4.12 -20.87 4.71
C SER A 10 5.40 -21.24 3.97
N ILE A 11 5.44 -21.09 2.63
CA ILE A 11 6.62 -21.39 1.83
C ILE A 11 7.72 -20.36 2.11
N ARG A 12 7.39 -19.05 2.08
CA ARG A 12 8.38 -18.01 2.41
C ARG A 12 9.05 -18.30 3.77
N ASP A 13 8.24 -18.51 4.80
CA ASP A 13 8.74 -18.66 6.17
C ASP A 13 9.47 -19.99 6.40
N ALA A 14 9.13 -21.05 5.63
CA ALA A 14 9.82 -22.33 5.71
C ALA A 14 11.23 -22.32 5.09
N PHE A 15 11.46 -21.48 4.08
CA PHE A 15 12.71 -21.49 3.32
C PHE A 15 13.58 -20.26 3.54
N VAL A 16 13.16 -19.29 4.38
CA VAL A 16 13.91 -18.05 4.61
C VAL A 16 15.35 -18.30 5.09
N ASP A 17 15.57 -19.31 5.92
CA ASP A 17 16.88 -19.67 6.46
C ASP A 17 17.62 -20.76 5.65
N GLU A 18 16.92 -21.39 4.69
CA GLU A 18 17.49 -22.51 3.92
C GLU A 18 18.01 -22.10 2.55
N MET A 19 17.40 -21.08 1.94
CA MET A 19 17.79 -20.63 0.60
C MET A 19 17.54 -19.15 0.41
N ILE A 20 18.33 -18.52 -0.44
CA ILE A 20 18.17 -17.12 -0.84
C ILE A 20 16.87 -17.01 -1.66
N SER A 21 15.81 -16.59 -1.03
CA SER A 21 14.48 -16.50 -1.63
C SER A 21 13.65 -15.37 -1.05
N PHE A 22 12.66 -14.92 -1.80
CA PHE A 22 11.62 -14.02 -1.35
C PHE A 22 10.32 -14.28 -2.14
N ASN A 23 9.22 -13.76 -1.64
CA ASN A 23 7.93 -13.83 -2.35
C ASN A 23 7.58 -12.45 -2.89
N ASP A 24 7.46 -12.33 -4.22
CA ASP A 24 7.23 -11.06 -4.89
C ASP A 24 5.81 -10.51 -4.65
N ASP A 25 4.80 -11.39 -4.51
CA ASP A 25 3.42 -10.97 -4.18
C ASP A 25 3.32 -10.33 -2.80
N ILE A 26 4.22 -10.69 -1.87
CA ILE A 26 4.28 -10.13 -0.52
C ILE A 26 5.27 -8.95 -0.51
N GLN A 27 6.54 -9.23 -0.75
CA GLN A 27 7.64 -8.31 -0.49
C GLN A 27 7.84 -7.31 -1.63
N GLY A 28 7.73 -7.75 -2.89
CA GLY A 28 7.80 -6.88 -4.07
C GLY A 28 6.62 -5.91 -4.13
N THR A 29 5.39 -6.41 -3.89
CA THR A 29 4.18 -5.57 -3.79
C THR A 29 4.32 -4.55 -2.67
N GLY A 30 4.85 -4.95 -1.53
CA GLY A 30 5.13 -4.03 -0.42
C GLY A 30 6.10 -2.93 -0.80
N ALA A 31 7.22 -3.29 -1.44
CA ALA A 31 8.26 -2.35 -1.83
C ALA A 31 7.78 -1.30 -2.85
N ILE A 32 7.05 -1.73 -3.89
CA ILE A 32 6.55 -0.77 -4.90
C ILE A 32 5.47 0.15 -4.33
N ALA A 33 4.62 -0.35 -3.42
CA ALA A 33 3.66 0.49 -2.71
C ALA A 33 4.35 1.53 -1.83
N LEU A 34 5.39 1.12 -1.08
CA LEU A 34 6.20 2.04 -0.29
C LEU A 34 6.89 3.09 -1.17
N ALA A 35 7.46 2.70 -2.33
CA ALA A 35 8.08 3.63 -3.27
C ALA A 35 7.11 4.73 -3.72
N ALA A 36 5.88 4.35 -4.09
CA ALA A 36 4.84 5.30 -4.47
C ALA A 36 4.48 6.26 -3.33
N ILE A 37 4.36 5.75 -2.10
CA ILE A 37 4.07 6.59 -0.93
C ILE A 37 5.25 7.53 -0.62
N LEU A 38 6.50 7.07 -0.71
CA LEU A 38 7.69 7.92 -0.51
C LEU A 38 7.75 9.05 -1.55
N SER A 39 7.42 8.76 -2.81
CA SER A 39 7.29 9.80 -3.85
C SER A 39 6.18 10.80 -3.51
N ALA A 40 5.04 10.32 -3.00
CA ALA A 40 3.96 11.19 -2.54
C ALA A 40 4.42 12.09 -1.36
N MET A 41 5.26 11.57 -0.45
CA MET A 41 5.81 12.37 0.66
C MET A 41 6.68 13.53 0.14
N LYS A 42 7.47 13.32 -0.92
CA LYS A 42 8.24 14.37 -1.57
C LYS A 42 7.35 15.49 -2.13
N ILE A 43 6.23 15.10 -2.79
CA ILE A 43 5.24 16.06 -3.32
C ILE A 43 4.57 16.83 -2.19
N LYS A 44 4.11 16.14 -1.16
CA LYS A 44 3.39 16.70 -0.01
C LYS A 44 4.31 17.49 0.94
N LYS A 45 5.62 17.24 0.92
CA LYS A 45 6.60 17.72 1.90
C LYS A 45 6.23 17.30 3.33
N GLU A 46 5.74 16.07 3.47
CA GLU A 46 5.36 15.44 4.73
C GLU A 46 6.24 14.20 4.98
N LYS A 47 6.16 13.63 6.16
CA LYS A 47 6.85 12.39 6.51
C LYS A 47 5.93 11.18 6.34
N LEU A 48 6.51 10.02 6.06
CA LEU A 48 5.78 8.75 6.04
C LEU A 48 5.19 8.46 7.43
N SER A 49 5.95 8.78 8.48
CA SER A 49 5.52 8.63 9.88
C SER A 49 4.32 9.49 10.27
N ASP A 50 3.95 10.51 9.49
CA ASP A 50 2.74 11.30 9.74
C ASP A 50 1.49 10.67 9.10
N GLN A 51 1.66 9.73 8.18
CA GLN A 51 0.56 9.14 7.45
C GLN A 51 -0.23 8.11 8.28
N ARG A 52 -1.51 7.98 7.98
CA ARG A 52 -2.40 6.95 8.51
C ARG A 52 -3.00 6.18 7.35
N ILE A 53 -2.73 4.89 7.33
CA ILE A 53 -2.93 4.03 6.17
C ILE A 53 -4.10 3.09 6.40
N LEU A 54 -5.01 3.00 5.43
CA LEU A 54 -6.04 1.97 5.39
C LEU A 54 -5.79 1.04 4.21
N ILE A 55 -5.56 -0.23 4.49
CA ILE A 55 -5.30 -1.28 3.51
C ILE A 55 -6.54 -2.15 3.38
N HIS A 56 -7.11 -2.22 2.19
CA HIS A 56 -8.18 -3.15 1.85
C HIS A 56 -7.60 -4.40 1.18
N GLY A 57 -7.61 -5.48 1.93
CA GLY A 57 -7.07 -6.77 1.57
C GLY A 57 -6.08 -7.31 2.60
N GLY A 58 -6.51 -8.24 3.44
CA GLY A 58 -5.67 -8.92 4.42
C GLY A 58 -4.97 -10.17 3.86
N GLY A 59 -4.70 -10.19 2.54
CA GLY A 59 -3.98 -11.24 1.84
C GLY A 59 -2.47 -10.98 1.76
N ALA A 60 -1.79 -11.74 0.89
CA ALA A 60 -0.34 -11.66 0.68
C ALA A 60 0.11 -10.22 0.38
N GLY A 61 -0.45 -9.60 -0.65
CA GLY A 61 -0.09 -8.23 -1.04
C GLY A 61 -0.40 -7.19 0.03
N GLY A 62 -1.58 -7.25 0.67
CA GLY A 62 -1.94 -6.27 1.71
C GLY A 62 -1.07 -6.36 2.95
N VAL A 63 -0.73 -7.57 3.38
CA VAL A 63 0.20 -7.79 4.50
C VAL A 63 1.60 -7.31 4.12
N GLY A 64 2.09 -7.64 2.92
CA GLY A 64 3.37 -7.16 2.42
C GLY A 64 3.46 -5.63 2.38
N VAL A 65 2.42 -4.97 1.89
CA VAL A 65 2.31 -3.50 1.91
C VAL A 65 2.37 -2.96 3.34
N GLY A 66 1.59 -3.55 4.25
CA GLY A 66 1.59 -3.13 5.66
C GLY A 66 2.94 -3.32 6.32
N GLU A 67 3.65 -4.42 6.04
CA GLU A 67 5.00 -4.70 6.56
C GLU A 67 6.02 -3.67 6.06
N GLN A 68 6.03 -3.38 4.77
CA GLN A 68 6.98 -2.43 4.20
C GLN A 68 6.72 -0.98 4.64
N ILE A 69 5.47 -0.58 4.74
CA ILE A 69 5.12 0.74 5.31
C ILE A 69 5.56 0.83 6.78
N MET A 70 5.31 -0.22 7.57
CA MET A 70 5.77 -0.29 8.96
C MET A 70 7.30 -0.12 9.06
N ASN A 71 8.06 -0.84 8.23
CA ASN A 71 9.53 -0.74 8.20
C ASN A 71 9.97 0.68 7.82
N GLY A 72 9.40 1.26 6.78
CA GLY A 72 9.71 2.65 6.40
C GLY A 72 9.39 3.68 7.51
N MET A 73 8.31 3.49 8.27
CA MET A 73 7.99 4.33 9.43
C MET A 73 8.98 4.13 10.59
N ILE A 74 9.49 2.92 10.78
CA ILE A 74 10.54 2.61 11.78
C ILE A 74 11.84 3.28 11.37
N ASP A 75 12.21 3.25 10.11
CA ASP A 75 13.40 3.93 9.57
C ASP A 75 13.33 5.45 9.77
N GLU A 76 12.11 6.03 9.81
CA GLU A 76 11.89 7.43 10.19
C GLU A 76 11.86 7.67 11.71
N GLY A 77 12.08 6.65 12.53
CA GLY A 77 12.26 6.75 13.99
C GLY A 77 11.04 6.38 14.84
N LEU A 78 9.95 5.86 14.26
CA LEU A 78 8.85 5.33 15.06
C LEU A 78 9.22 3.96 15.65
N SER A 79 8.70 3.66 16.84
CA SER A 79 8.67 2.28 17.33
C SER A 79 7.71 1.43 16.48
N GLN A 80 7.93 0.12 16.44
CA GLN A 80 7.04 -0.81 15.75
C GLN A 80 5.57 -0.65 16.20
N LYS A 81 5.34 -0.44 17.49
CA LYS A 81 3.99 -0.23 18.04
C LYS A 81 3.34 1.04 17.49
N GLU A 82 4.08 2.13 17.42
CA GLU A 82 3.58 3.41 16.88
C GLU A 82 3.29 3.29 15.38
N ALA A 83 4.17 2.64 14.60
CA ALA A 83 3.95 2.38 13.19
C ALA A 83 2.69 1.52 12.97
N LEU A 84 2.57 0.39 13.70
CA LEU A 84 1.39 -0.46 13.61
C LEU A 84 0.10 0.25 14.00
N ASN A 85 0.12 1.20 14.95
CA ASN A 85 -1.06 1.99 15.31
C ASN A 85 -1.54 2.92 14.19
N ARG A 86 -0.72 3.19 13.18
CA ARG A 86 -1.04 4.03 12.02
C ARG A 86 -1.53 3.23 10.81
N ILE A 87 -1.40 1.91 10.82
CA ILE A 87 -1.76 1.02 9.71
C ILE A 87 -3.01 0.21 10.08
N PHE A 88 -4.09 0.43 9.37
CA PHE A 88 -5.37 -0.26 9.53
C PHE A 88 -5.56 -1.22 8.35
N MET A 89 -6.16 -2.39 8.60
CA MET A 89 -6.34 -3.40 7.57
C MET A 89 -7.76 -3.96 7.60
N ILE A 90 -8.38 -4.06 6.42
CA ILE A 90 -9.71 -4.64 6.23
C ILE A 90 -9.56 -5.93 5.43
N ASP A 91 -10.25 -6.97 5.83
CA ASP A 91 -10.45 -8.20 5.05
C ASP A 91 -11.94 -8.42 4.74
N SER A 92 -12.30 -9.60 4.21
CA SER A 92 -13.69 -9.96 3.89
C SER A 92 -14.65 -9.93 5.11
N LYS A 93 -14.13 -9.89 6.32
CA LYS A 93 -14.88 -9.82 7.58
C LYS A 93 -14.90 -8.40 8.17
N GLY A 94 -14.35 -7.42 7.46
CA GLY A 94 -14.23 -6.04 7.88
C GLY A 94 -12.89 -5.72 8.54
N LEU A 95 -12.82 -4.62 9.29
CA LEU A 95 -11.61 -4.18 9.97
C LEU A 95 -11.07 -5.27 10.92
N ILE A 96 -9.79 -5.55 10.81
CA ILE A 96 -9.13 -6.58 11.62
C ILE A 96 -8.96 -6.08 13.05
N ILE A 97 -9.62 -6.76 13.98
CA ILE A 97 -9.60 -6.45 15.41
C ILE A 97 -9.17 -7.65 16.26
N SER A 98 -8.52 -7.38 17.39
CA SER A 98 -7.91 -8.40 18.24
C SER A 98 -8.91 -9.33 18.95
N SER A 99 -10.17 -8.90 19.10
CA SER A 99 -11.24 -9.74 19.66
C SER A 99 -11.72 -10.87 18.74
N ASN A 100 -11.30 -10.88 17.46
CA ASN A 100 -11.69 -11.89 16.50
C ASN A 100 -10.60 -12.97 16.35
N LYS A 101 -11.00 -14.13 15.80
CA LYS A 101 -10.03 -15.12 15.33
C LYS A 101 -9.38 -14.57 14.06
N VAL A 102 -8.10 -14.19 14.17
CA VAL A 102 -7.28 -13.61 13.10
C VAL A 102 -6.16 -14.57 12.76
N GLU A 103 -5.89 -14.78 11.48
CA GLU A 103 -4.80 -15.59 10.99
C GLU A 103 -3.45 -14.97 11.40
N LEU A 104 -2.46 -15.83 11.68
CA LEU A 104 -1.20 -15.44 12.33
C LEU A 104 -0.44 -14.35 11.57
N TYR A 105 -0.35 -14.47 10.23
CA TYR A 105 0.41 -13.57 9.36
C TYR A 105 -0.11 -12.13 9.35
N LYS A 106 -1.41 -11.90 9.62
CA LYS A 106 -2.00 -10.55 9.69
C LYS A 106 -2.35 -10.09 11.12
N LYS A 107 -2.11 -10.94 12.12
CA LYS A 107 -2.48 -10.66 13.53
C LYS A 107 -1.84 -9.38 14.07
N LYS A 108 -0.63 -9.03 13.62
CA LYS A 108 0.07 -7.80 14.05
C LYS A 108 -0.68 -6.52 13.69
N PHE A 109 -1.52 -6.53 12.65
CA PHE A 109 -2.33 -5.38 12.24
C PHE A 109 -3.67 -5.28 12.96
N ALA A 110 -4.02 -6.26 13.80
CA ALA A 110 -5.27 -6.26 14.53
C ALA A 110 -5.32 -5.10 15.54
N LYS A 111 -6.41 -4.33 15.50
CA LYS A 111 -6.64 -3.21 16.42
C LYS A 111 -7.39 -3.68 17.66
N ASP A 112 -7.09 -3.06 18.78
CA ASP A 112 -7.80 -3.29 20.04
C ASP A 112 -8.65 -2.09 20.44
N LYS A 113 -9.72 -2.35 21.21
CA LYS A 113 -10.64 -1.31 21.69
C LYS A 113 -10.02 -0.39 22.73
N ALA A 114 -8.98 -0.83 23.44
CA ALA A 114 -8.32 0.02 24.44
C ALA A 114 -7.57 1.18 23.76
N SER A 115 -6.91 0.89 22.63
CA SER A 115 -6.23 1.92 21.84
C SER A 115 -7.17 2.66 20.88
N HIS A 116 -8.30 2.06 20.50
CA HIS A 116 -9.25 2.58 19.53
C HIS A 116 -10.70 2.41 20.04
N PRO A 117 -11.16 3.23 21.00
CA PRO A 117 -12.49 3.08 21.63
C PRO A 117 -13.65 3.06 20.62
N TRP A 118 -13.53 3.82 19.54
CA TRP A 118 -14.53 3.91 18.47
C TRP A 118 -14.81 2.58 17.73
N LEU A 119 -13.95 1.56 17.90
CA LEU A 119 -14.17 0.23 17.30
C LEU A 119 -15.46 -0.48 17.78
N GLY A 120 -16.10 0.03 18.81
CA GLY A 120 -17.40 -0.47 19.27
C GLY A 120 -18.58 0.35 18.78
N GLU A 121 -18.35 1.49 18.11
CA GLU A 121 -19.33 2.49 17.75
C GLU A 121 -19.70 2.47 16.27
N ILE A 122 -18.84 1.88 15.43
CA ILE A 122 -19.06 1.78 13.99
C ILE A 122 -19.05 0.33 13.51
N ASP A 123 -19.72 0.09 12.36
CA ASP A 123 -19.60 -1.18 11.67
C ASP A 123 -18.17 -1.32 11.12
N ARG A 124 -17.59 -2.52 11.27
CA ARG A 124 -16.24 -2.82 10.79
C ARG A 124 -16.10 -2.82 9.27
N ILE A 125 -17.20 -2.77 8.54
CA ILE A 125 -17.26 -2.63 7.08
C ILE A 125 -17.65 -1.21 6.65
N ASP A 126 -17.93 -0.30 7.58
CA ASP A 126 -18.19 1.11 7.30
C ASP A 126 -16.87 1.83 6.98
N ILE A 127 -16.48 1.80 5.71
CA ILE A 127 -15.22 2.37 5.22
C ILE A 127 -15.15 3.88 5.46
N PRO A 128 -16.16 4.69 5.10
CA PRO A 128 -16.16 6.12 5.42
C PRO A 128 -16.03 6.41 6.92
N GLY A 129 -16.73 5.64 7.75
CA GLY A 129 -16.62 5.75 9.21
C GLY A 129 -15.22 5.42 9.74
N ILE A 130 -14.59 4.37 9.22
CA ILE A 130 -13.20 4.02 9.56
C ILE A 130 -12.25 5.14 9.13
N ILE A 131 -12.39 5.67 7.91
CA ILE A 131 -11.57 6.76 7.40
C ILE A 131 -11.64 7.97 8.34
N ARG A 132 -12.84 8.36 8.74
CA ARG A 132 -13.09 9.50 9.63
C ARG A 132 -12.51 9.28 11.01
N GLN A 133 -12.83 8.14 11.65
CA GLN A 133 -12.44 7.86 13.02
C GLN A 133 -10.93 7.61 13.16
N ALA A 134 -10.34 6.93 12.20
CA ALA A 134 -8.92 6.66 12.18
C ALA A 134 -8.08 7.81 11.61
N GLY A 135 -8.68 8.86 11.04
CA GLY A 135 -7.97 9.97 10.42
C GLY A 135 -7.11 9.54 9.22
N ILE A 136 -7.62 8.63 8.39
CA ILE A 136 -6.86 8.03 7.28
C ILE A 136 -6.47 9.08 6.26
N THR A 137 -5.22 9.01 5.79
CA THR A 137 -4.64 9.90 4.76
C THR A 137 -4.25 9.16 3.48
N THR A 138 -4.15 7.84 3.56
CA THR A 138 -3.74 6.97 2.45
C THR A 138 -4.64 5.74 2.38
N LEU A 139 -5.20 5.45 1.20
CA LEU A 139 -5.96 4.24 0.90
C LEU A 139 -5.16 3.34 -0.03
N VAL A 140 -5.03 2.08 0.34
CA VAL A 140 -4.40 1.03 -0.48
C VAL A 140 -5.36 -0.12 -0.68
N GLY A 141 -5.60 -0.54 -1.91
CA GLY A 141 -6.42 -1.71 -2.23
C GLY A 141 -5.59 -2.79 -2.90
N THR A 142 -5.61 -3.99 -2.35
CA THR A 142 -4.90 -5.17 -2.87
C THR A 142 -5.85 -6.32 -3.22
N THR A 143 -7.16 -6.06 -3.23
CA THR A 143 -8.21 -6.99 -3.68
C THR A 143 -8.96 -6.40 -4.85
N GLY A 144 -9.50 -7.25 -5.74
CA GLY A 144 -10.33 -6.82 -6.87
C GLY A 144 -11.72 -6.27 -6.51
N GLN A 145 -11.96 -5.90 -5.26
CA GLN A 145 -13.23 -5.33 -4.82
C GLN A 145 -13.24 -3.82 -5.02
N GLU A 146 -13.74 -3.38 -6.16
CA GLU A 146 -13.73 -1.97 -6.61
C GLU A 146 -14.52 -1.02 -5.70
N PHE A 147 -15.56 -1.51 -4.98
CA PHE A 147 -16.43 -0.71 -4.14
C PHE A 147 -15.72 0.00 -2.97
N PHE A 148 -14.50 -0.42 -2.63
CA PHE A 148 -13.69 0.23 -1.62
C PHE A 148 -13.35 1.68 -1.99
N PHE A 149 -13.07 1.91 -3.28
CA PHE A 149 -12.76 3.23 -3.82
C PHE A 149 -14.02 3.89 -4.38
N ASN A 150 -14.93 4.33 -3.51
CA ASN A 150 -16.15 5.02 -3.91
C ASN A 150 -16.10 6.52 -3.58
N GLU A 151 -17.05 7.29 -4.10
CA GLU A 151 -17.10 8.75 -3.90
C GLU A 151 -17.21 9.15 -2.42
N GLU A 152 -17.87 8.35 -1.59
CA GLU A 152 -18.03 8.63 -0.17
C GLU A 152 -16.71 8.48 0.58
N ALA A 153 -15.97 7.39 0.33
CA ALA A 153 -14.62 7.20 0.87
C ALA A 153 -13.67 8.33 0.44
N ILE A 154 -13.74 8.75 -0.84
CA ILE A 154 -12.93 9.87 -1.35
C ILE A 154 -13.32 11.19 -0.70
N LYS A 155 -14.60 11.45 -0.48
CA LYS A 155 -15.05 12.66 0.24
C LYS A 155 -14.57 12.67 1.69
N GLU A 156 -14.62 11.52 2.37
CA GLU A 156 -14.16 11.43 3.76
C GLU A 156 -12.64 11.62 3.89
N ILE A 157 -11.83 10.98 3.05
CA ILE A 157 -10.38 11.13 3.16
C ILE A 157 -9.90 12.56 2.85
N LYS A 158 -10.60 13.29 1.97
CA LYS A 158 -10.31 14.70 1.67
C LYS A 158 -10.52 15.63 2.88
N LYS A 159 -11.27 15.21 3.89
CA LYS A 159 -11.43 15.98 5.13
C LYS A 159 -10.20 15.85 6.04
N ASN A 160 -9.46 14.74 5.94
CA ASN A 160 -8.30 14.45 6.77
C ASN A 160 -6.99 15.03 6.21
N THR A 161 -6.89 15.19 4.89
CA THR A 161 -5.67 15.68 4.23
C THR A 161 -5.99 16.39 2.91
N LYS A 162 -5.18 17.39 2.56
CA LYS A 162 -5.35 18.15 1.31
C LYS A 162 -5.03 17.32 0.06
N GLN A 163 -4.08 16.40 0.17
CA GLN A 163 -3.62 15.53 -0.93
C GLN A 163 -3.67 14.06 -0.47
N PRO A 164 -4.84 13.42 -0.50
CA PRO A 164 -4.96 12.00 -0.22
C PRO A 164 -4.13 11.16 -1.18
N ILE A 165 -3.60 10.05 -0.69
CA ILE A 165 -2.89 9.07 -1.52
C ILE A 165 -3.82 7.88 -1.75
N ILE A 166 -3.98 7.47 -3.01
CA ILE A 166 -4.89 6.39 -3.41
C ILE A 166 -4.11 5.39 -4.27
N LEU A 167 -3.91 4.19 -3.75
CA LEU A 167 -3.15 3.12 -4.40
C LEU A 167 -4.02 1.87 -4.64
N PRO A 168 -4.79 1.79 -5.72
CA PRO A 168 -5.48 0.58 -6.14
C PRO A 168 -4.49 -0.37 -6.84
N LEU A 169 -3.94 -1.32 -6.09
CA LEU A 169 -2.87 -2.22 -6.53
C LEU A 169 -3.37 -3.59 -7.04
N PHE A 170 -4.67 -3.80 -7.09
CA PHE A 170 -5.24 -5.06 -7.57
C PHE A 170 -5.08 -5.23 -9.08
N GLN A 171 -4.92 -6.48 -9.53
CA GLN A 171 -4.67 -6.81 -10.93
C GLN A 171 -5.94 -7.04 -11.76
N HIS A 172 -7.02 -7.51 -11.15
CA HIS A 172 -8.27 -7.83 -11.83
C HIS A 172 -9.34 -6.80 -11.51
N ILE A 173 -9.83 -6.11 -12.53
CA ILE A 173 -10.87 -5.09 -12.46
C ILE A 173 -12.03 -5.54 -13.36
N SER A 174 -13.25 -5.58 -12.83
CA SER A 174 -14.44 -5.98 -13.59
C SER A 174 -14.83 -4.95 -14.64
N THR A 175 -14.60 -3.67 -14.35
CA THR A 175 -14.93 -2.52 -15.21
C THR A 175 -13.73 -1.58 -15.38
N PRO A 176 -12.65 -2.00 -16.11
CA PRO A 176 -11.39 -1.24 -16.16
C PRO A 176 -11.57 0.19 -16.67
N GLN A 177 -12.41 0.40 -17.67
CA GLN A 177 -12.63 1.73 -18.25
C GLN A 177 -13.28 2.71 -17.28
N LEU A 178 -14.35 2.28 -16.58
CA LEU A 178 -15.05 3.11 -15.60
C LEU A 178 -14.12 3.42 -14.41
N PHE A 179 -13.37 2.43 -13.97
CA PHE A 179 -12.39 2.59 -12.89
C PHE A 179 -11.34 3.63 -13.25
N CYS A 180 -10.73 3.54 -14.44
CA CYS A 180 -9.74 4.51 -14.90
C CYS A 180 -10.32 5.92 -15.08
N GLN A 181 -11.59 6.05 -15.49
CA GLN A 181 -12.27 7.35 -15.54
C GLN A 181 -12.40 7.97 -14.15
N ASN A 182 -12.80 7.19 -13.14
CA ASN A 182 -12.88 7.66 -11.76
C ASN A 182 -11.51 8.07 -11.22
N ILE A 183 -10.48 7.24 -11.43
CA ILE A 183 -9.10 7.55 -11.05
C ILE A 183 -8.63 8.86 -11.69
N SER A 184 -8.88 9.05 -12.99
CA SER A 184 -8.54 10.28 -13.70
C SER A 184 -9.27 11.51 -13.12
N LYS A 185 -10.56 11.36 -12.80
CA LYS A 185 -11.35 12.42 -12.13
C LYS A 185 -10.71 12.80 -10.80
N TRP A 186 -10.42 11.81 -9.95
CA TRP A 186 -9.85 12.04 -8.62
C TRP A 186 -8.46 12.66 -8.67
N SER A 187 -7.61 12.22 -9.60
CA SER A 187 -6.28 12.82 -9.80
C SER A 187 -6.39 14.30 -10.14
N LYS A 188 -7.30 14.69 -11.06
CA LYS A 188 -7.56 16.10 -11.38
C LYS A 188 -8.06 16.91 -10.18
N GLU A 189 -8.69 16.26 -9.21
CA GLU A 189 -9.15 16.87 -7.96
C GLU A 189 -8.04 16.97 -6.88
N GLY A 190 -6.78 16.69 -7.23
CA GLY A 190 -5.62 16.84 -6.37
C GLY A 190 -5.27 15.62 -5.54
N LEU A 191 -5.83 14.43 -5.84
CA LEU A 191 -5.40 13.18 -5.22
C LEU A 191 -4.12 12.68 -5.88
N LEU A 192 -3.23 12.10 -5.07
CA LEU A 192 -2.03 11.43 -5.54
C LEU A 192 -2.34 9.96 -5.80
N VAL A 193 -2.23 9.52 -7.04
CA VAL A 193 -2.72 8.21 -7.46
C VAL A 193 -1.64 7.44 -8.22
N ALA A 194 -1.49 6.14 -7.90
CA ALA A 194 -0.80 5.16 -8.73
C ALA A 194 -1.58 3.85 -8.70
N THR A 195 -1.53 3.07 -9.78
CA THR A 195 -2.37 1.88 -9.98
C THR A 195 -1.53 0.63 -10.22
N GLY A 196 -2.02 -0.54 -9.83
CA GLY A 196 -1.35 -1.81 -10.13
C GLY A 196 -1.33 -2.13 -11.62
N ASN A 197 -2.44 -1.84 -12.31
CA ASN A 197 -2.57 -2.00 -13.76
C ASN A 197 -2.48 -0.67 -14.49
N PRO A 198 -1.95 -0.66 -15.73
CA PRO A 198 -2.00 0.55 -16.54
C PRO A 198 -3.47 0.97 -16.75
N CYS A 199 -3.76 2.22 -16.47
CA CYS A 199 -5.01 2.80 -16.94
C CYS A 199 -4.85 3.16 -18.42
N ALA A 200 -5.48 2.36 -19.31
CA ALA A 200 -5.55 2.69 -20.71
C ALA A 200 -6.31 4.02 -20.86
N THR A 201 -5.61 5.05 -21.25
CA THR A 201 -6.17 6.37 -21.47
C THR A 201 -6.56 6.49 -22.93
N SER A 202 -7.79 6.97 -23.23
CA SER A 202 -8.06 7.52 -24.55
C SER A 202 -7.16 8.74 -24.77
N ASP A 203 -6.75 9.03 -26.01
CA ASP A 203 -5.81 10.11 -26.39
C ASP A 203 -6.09 11.47 -25.75
N SER A 204 -7.33 11.70 -25.33
CA SER A 204 -7.75 12.90 -24.59
C SER A 204 -7.37 12.90 -23.11
N LEU A 205 -7.05 11.75 -22.52
CA LEU A 205 -6.69 11.59 -21.11
C LEU A 205 -5.17 11.58 -20.88
N GLU A 206 -4.37 11.21 -21.89
CA GLU A 206 -2.89 11.24 -21.82
C GLU A 206 -2.32 12.61 -21.44
N LYS A 207 -2.99 13.69 -21.82
CA LYS A 207 -2.56 15.05 -21.50
C LYS A 207 -2.90 15.51 -20.08
N ALA A 208 -3.68 14.74 -19.32
CA ALA A 208 -4.27 15.23 -18.08
C ALA A 208 -3.88 14.50 -16.79
N CYS A 209 -3.42 13.26 -16.86
CA CYS A 209 -3.12 12.47 -15.64
C CYS A 209 -1.88 11.60 -15.86
N HIS A 210 -0.80 11.92 -15.17
CA HIS A 210 0.40 11.09 -15.10
C HIS A 210 0.26 10.04 -14.00
N ILE A 211 -0.66 9.08 -14.18
CA ILE A 211 -0.84 7.98 -13.22
C ILE A 211 0.29 6.98 -13.43
N GLY A 212 1.14 6.81 -12.42
CA GLY A 212 2.18 5.81 -12.42
C GLY A 212 1.63 4.41 -12.22
N GLN A 213 2.35 3.39 -12.70
CA GLN A 213 2.02 2.01 -12.49
C GLN A 213 2.92 1.41 -11.39
N CYS A 214 2.32 0.97 -10.28
CA CYS A 214 2.99 0.20 -9.24
C CYS A 214 3.12 -1.27 -9.71
N ASN A 215 4.18 -1.58 -10.44
CA ASN A 215 4.45 -2.91 -10.94
C ASN A 215 5.67 -3.51 -10.23
N ASN A 216 5.54 -4.73 -9.71
CA ASN A 216 6.61 -5.46 -9.02
C ASN A 216 7.86 -5.65 -9.90
N ALA A 217 7.69 -5.64 -11.24
CA ALA A 217 8.81 -5.70 -12.18
C ALA A 217 9.85 -4.58 -11.98
N PHE A 218 9.52 -3.49 -11.33
CA PHE A 218 10.49 -2.45 -10.95
C PHE A 218 11.32 -2.83 -9.72
N VAL A 219 10.87 -3.78 -8.92
CA VAL A 219 11.51 -4.18 -7.64
C VAL A 219 12.42 -5.39 -7.85
N PHE A 220 11.87 -6.45 -8.44
CA PHE A 220 12.51 -7.76 -8.54
C PHE A 220 13.96 -7.73 -9.09
N PRO A 221 14.26 -7.09 -10.24
CA PRO A 221 15.63 -7.14 -10.79
C PRO A 221 16.63 -6.44 -9.88
N GLY A 222 16.26 -5.35 -9.23
CA GLY A 222 17.11 -4.59 -8.33
C GLY A 222 17.45 -5.38 -7.07
N VAL A 223 16.46 -5.99 -6.44
CA VAL A 223 16.66 -6.85 -5.25
C VAL A 223 17.54 -8.06 -5.60
N GLY A 224 17.22 -8.76 -6.70
CA GLY A 224 18.00 -9.92 -7.12
C GLY A 224 19.47 -9.59 -7.42
N LEU A 225 19.71 -8.51 -8.16
CA LEU A 225 21.08 -8.05 -8.44
C LEU A 225 21.80 -7.59 -7.16
N GLY A 226 21.11 -6.90 -6.26
CA GLY A 226 21.65 -6.46 -4.98
C GLY A 226 22.11 -7.62 -4.10
N VAL A 227 21.32 -8.69 -4.01
CA VAL A 227 21.67 -9.91 -3.30
C VAL A 227 22.93 -10.56 -3.91
N LEU A 228 22.96 -10.70 -5.24
CA LEU A 228 24.12 -11.28 -5.93
C LEU A 228 25.39 -10.44 -5.76
N ALA A 229 25.28 -9.13 -5.90
CA ALA A 229 26.41 -8.21 -5.81
C ALA A 229 26.98 -8.09 -4.38
N SER A 230 26.12 -8.16 -3.37
CA SER A 230 26.54 -8.12 -1.96
C SER A 230 27.06 -9.44 -1.45
N GLY A 231 26.79 -10.55 -2.14
CA GLY A 231 27.07 -11.89 -1.64
C GLY A 231 26.25 -12.27 -0.41
N SER A 232 25.10 -11.61 -0.21
CA SER A 232 24.21 -11.90 0.91
C SER A 232 23.70 -13.34 0.82
N LYS A 233 23.56 -13.98 1.98
CA LYS A 233 23.03 -15.34 2.09
C LYS A 233 21.52 -15.38 2.34
N GLU A 234 20.91 -14.22 2.56
CA GLU A 234 19.48 -14.06 2.82
C GLU A 234 18.97 -12.75 2.19
N VAL A 235 17.67 -12.67 1.97
CA VAL A 235 17.01 -11.45 1.46
C VAL A 235 16.36 -10.72 2.62
N LEU A 236 17.08 -9.75 3.16
CA LEU A 236 16.65 -8.97 4.32
C LEU A 236 15.51 -8.00 3.99
N PRO A 237 14.62 -7.68 4.94
CA PRO A 237 13.57 -6.67 4.76
C PRO A 237 14.10 -5.31 4.30
N GLU A 238 15.29 -4.93 4.74
CA GLU A 238 15.96 -3.67 4.40
C GLU A 238 16.28 -3.55 2.90
N PHE A 239 16.45 -4.67 2.19
CA PHE A 239 16.66 -4.62 0.73
C PHE A 239 15.44 -4.07 0.00
N PHE A 240 14.25 -4.38 0.49
CA PHE A 240 12.99 -3.88 -0.08
C PHE A 240 12.76 -2.42 0.27
N THR A 241 13.10 -1.99 1.49
CA THR A 241 13.01 -0.58 1.89
C THR A 241 14.01 0.26 1.10
N ALA A 242 15.25 -0.20 0.97
CA ALA A 242 16.27 0.46 0.14
C ALA A 242 15.83 0.56 -1.33
N THR A 243 15.29 -0.53 -1.90
CA THR A 243 14.77 -0.53 -3.27
C THR A 243 13.62 0.46 -3.43
N ALA A 244 12.68 0.51 -2.50
CA ALA A 244 11.58 1.47 -2.52
C ALA A 244 12.09 2.92 -2.48
N THR A 245 13.10 3.20 -1.67
CA THR A 245 13.74 4.52 -1.58
C THR A 245 14.39 4.89 -2.91
N VAL A 246 15.18 3.99 -3.51
CA VAL A 246 15.84 4.24 -4.80
C VAL A 246 14.81 4.49 -5.91
N ILE A 247 13.76 3.67 -6.01
CA ILE A 247 12.69 3.88 -7.00
C ILE A 247 12.06 5.28 -6.83
N SER A 248 11.77 5.67 -5.60
CA SER A 248 11.25 7.02 -5.31
C SER A 248 12.26 8.11 -5.65
N ASP A 249 13.57 7.89 -5.46
CA ASP A 249 14.63 8.86 -5.76
C ASP A 249 14.88 9.02 -7.26
N MET A 250 14.53 8.03 -8.05
CA MET A 250 14.59 8.11 -9.52
C MET A 250 13.53 9.01 -10.14
N MET A 251 12.48 9.38 -9.38
CA MET A 251 11.46 10.29 -9.87
C MET A 251 12.01 11.70 -10.04
N SER A 252 11.96 12.22 -11.26
CA SER A 252 12.41 13.58 -11.55
C SER A 252 11.48 14.62 -10.92
N PRO A 253 11.98 15.85 -10.62
CA PRO A 253 11.14 16.94 -10.14
C PRO A 253 9.92 17.20 -11.05
N GLU A 254 10.11 17.14 -12.37
CA GLU A 254 9.04 17.35 -13.33
C GLU A 254 7.95 16.26 -13.24
N GLN A 255 8.34 15.00 -13.03
CA GLN A 255 7.39 13.90 -12.83
C GLN A 255 6.60 14.07 -11.52
N LEU A 256 7.29 14.44 -10.44
CA LEU A 256 6.66 14.70 -9.15
C LEU A 256 5.69 15.88 -9.20
N GLU A 257 6.05 17.00 -9.88
CA GLU A 257 5.16 18.15 -10.08
C GLU A 257 3.88 17.78 -10.83
N LYS A 258 3.96 16.81 -11.75
CA LYS A 258 2.79 16.25 -12.46
C LYS A 258 2.01 15.23 -11.63
N GLY A 259 2.42 14.96 -10.38
CA GLY A 259 1.76 14.00 -9.49
C GLY A 259 2.07 12.53 -9.76
N ARG A 260 3.11 12.24 -10.59
CA ARG A 260 3.53 10.87 -10.85
C ARG A 260 4.30 10.30 -9.66
N LEU A 261 3.91 9.10 -9.20
CA LEU A 261 4.47 8.48 -8.00
C LEU A 261 5.52 7.39 -8.29
N VAL A 262 5.44 6.76 -9.45
CA VAL A 262 6.36 5.74 -9.95
C VAL A 262 6.44 5.77 -11.47
#